data_7a42094e1f02890e166defc5d79f6269
#
_entry.id   7a42094e1f02890e166defc5d79f6269
#
_cell.length_a   1.000
_cell.length_b   1.000
_cell.length_c   1.000
_cell.angle_alpha   90.00
_cell.angle_beta   90.00
_cell.angle_gamma   90.00
#
_symmetry.space_group_name_H-M   'P 1'
#
loop_
_entity.id
_entity.type
_entity.pdbx_description
1 polymer ?
#
loop_
_entity_poly.entity_id
_entity_poly.type
_entity_poly.pdbx_seq_one_letter_code
_entity_poly.pdbx_strand_id
1 'polypeptide(L)'
;MYQVNFSEQSMKELNQLEITKQMEIAEIISSITNEQLAHPNESLCSFHRDNTVYYRVRANDFRIYFELIGDQLFAHYILHKNTLADFIFRTKLPVNEEFLAEQEDSFWKY
;
A
#
# COMPACT_ATOMS: atom_id res chain seq x y z
N MET A 1 -11.77 -8.82 -11.50
CA MET A 1 -11.68 -7.54 -10.76
C MET A 1 -12.02 -7.78 -9.31
N TYR A 2 -11.21 -7.25 -8.40
CA TYR A 2 -11.44 -7.41 -6.97
C TYR A 2 -12.45 -6.39 -6.46
N GLN A 3 -13.21 -6.78 -5.46
CA GLN A 3 -14.00 -5.84 -4.69
C GLN A 3 -13.07 -5.15 -3.68
N VAL A 4 -13.21 -3.84 -3.52
CA VAL A 4 -12.33 -3.06 -2.65
C VAL A 4 -13.10 -2.56 -1.44
N ASN A 5 -12.54 -2.80 -0.26
CA ASN A 5 -13.07 -2.28 1.00
C ASN A 5 -11.97 -1.45 1.68
N PHE A 6 -12.37 -0.46 2.46
CA PHE A 6 -11.45 0.45 3.14
C PHE A 6 -11.66 0.38 4.65
N SER A 7 -10.55 0.42 5.39
CA SER A 7 -10.60 0.54 6.84
C SER A 7 -11.08 1.94 7.23
N GLU A 8 -11.38 2.11 8.50
CA GLU A 8 -11.77 3.41 9.03
C GLU A 8 -10.68 4.46 8.80
N GLN A 9 -9.41 4.10 9.05
CA GLN A 9 -8.29 5.01 8.82
C GLN A 9 -8.16 5.41 7.36
N SER A 10 -8.23 4.43 6.44
CA SER A 10 -8.09 4.73 5.02
C SER A 10 -9.24 5.56 4.49
N MET A 11 -10.47 5.33 4.95
CA MET A 11 -11.62 6.17 4.60
C MET A 11 -11.45 7.60 5.10
N LYS A 12 -10.95 7.75 6.32
CA LYS A 12 -10.71 9.07 6.90
C LYS A 12 -9.68 9.85 6.08
N GLU A 13 -8.56 9.21 5.73
CA GLU A 13 -7.55 9.84 4.87
C GLU A 13 -8.11 10.20 3.50
N LEU A 14 -8.82 9.27 2.89
CA LEU A 14 -9.39 9.47 1.57
C LEU A 14 -10.34 10.67 1.57
N ASN A 15 -11.18 10.78 2.59
CA ASN A 15 -12.15 11.87 2.69
C ASN A 15 -11.53 13.25 2.88
N GLN A 16 -10.29 13.32 3.33
CA GLN A 16 -9.57 14.60 3.51
C GLN A 16 -8.95 15.11 2.21
N LEU A 17 -8.90 14.28 1.18
CA LEU A 17 -8.27 14.62 -0.08
C LEU A 17 -9.24 15.32 -1.02
N GLU A 18 -8.69 16.09 -1.96
CA GLU A 18 -9.48 16.64 -3.06
C GLU A 18 -10.09 15.48 -3.87
N ILE A 19 -11.24 15.74 -4.49
CA ILE A 19 -11.97 14.68 -5.20
C ILE A 19 -11.17 14.06 -6.32
N THR A 20 -10.34 14.83 -7.00
CA THR A 20 -9.47 14.31 -8.07
C THR A 20 -8.47 13.31 -7.52
N LYS A 21 -7.90 13.57 -6.35
CA LYS A 21 -6.98 12.65 -5.67
C LYS A 21 -7.69 11.39 -5.19
N GLN A 22 -8.90 11.54 -4.66
CA GLN A 22 -9.72 10.40 -4.26
C GLN A 22 -9.97 9.47 -5.43
N MET A 23 -10.32 10.04 -6.58
CA MET A 23 -10.59 9.26 -7.79
C MET A 23 -9.35 8.56 -8.31
N GLU A 24 -8.20 9.21 -8.27
CA GLU A 24 -6.92 8.61 -8.68
C GLU A 24 -6.59 7.39 -7.83
N ILE A 25 -6.73 7.52 -6.51
CA ILE A 25 -6.44 6.43 -5.58
C ILE A 25 -7.43 5.27 -5.80
N ALA A 26 -8.71 5.59 -5.91
CA ALA A 26 -9.74 4.57 -6.14
C ALA A 26 -9.49 3.82 -7.44
N GLU A 27 -9.10 4.53 -8.50
CA GLU A 27 -8.80 3.92 -9.79
C GLU A 27 -7.58 3.00 -9.70
N ILE A 28 -6.52 3.43 -9.03
CA ILE A 28 -5.31 2.63 -8.88
C ILE A 28 -5.61 1.32 -8.16
N ILE A 29 -6.29 1.39 -7.02
CA ILE A 29 -6.55 0.18 -6.24
C ILE A 29 -7.59 -0.74 -6.90
N SER A 30 -8.60 -0.17 -7.57
CA SER A 30 -9.61 -0.99 -8.24
C SER A 30 -9.10 -1.65 -9.53
N SER A 31 -7.99 -1.16 -10.07
CA SER A 31 -7.37 -1.71 -11.29
C SER A 31 -6.42 -2.86 -11.01
N ILE A 32 -6.17 -3.19 -9.76
CA ILE A 32 -5.22 -4.24 -9.40
C ILE A 32 -5.72 -5.60 -9.88
N THR A 33 -4.83 -6.37 -10.52
CA THR A 33 -5.16 -7.68 -11.08
C THR A 33 -4.44 -8.80 -10.34
N ASN A 34 -4.91 -10.03 -10.54
CA ASN A 34 -4.24 -11.23 -10.02
C ASN A 34 -2.79 -11.29 -10.47
N GLU A 35 -2.53 -10.95 -11.72
CA GLU A 35 -1.19 -10.99 -12.29
C GLU A 35 -0.25 -10.04 -11.58
N GLN A 36 -0.73 -8.83 -11.28
CA GLN A 36 0.08 -7.86 -10.54
C GLN A 36 0.42 -8.34 -9.14
N LEU A 37 -0.51 -9.00 -8.46
CA LEU A 37 -0.27 -9.53 -7.12
C LEU A 37 0.68 -10.74 -7.16
N ALA A 38 0.63 -11.53 -8.23
CA ALA A 38 1.51 -12.67 -8.39
C ALA A 38 2.95 -12.28 -8.74
N HIS A 39 3.12 -11.10 -9.36
CA HIS A 39 4.43 -10.61 -9.80
C HIS A 39 4.70 -9.20 -9.25
N PRO A 40 4.96 -9.06 -7.95
CA PRO A 40 5.19 -7.75 -7.34
C PRO A 40 6.40 -7.03 -7.94
N ASN A 41 6.37 -5.71 -7.92
CA ASN A 41 7.44 -4.84 -8.41
C ASN A 41 7.59 -3.63 -7.47
N GLU A 42 8.35 -2.62 -7.88
CA GLU A 42 8.55 -1.43 -7.06
C GLU A 42 7.26 -0.65 -6.80
N SER A 43 6.36 -0.62 -7.79
CA SER A 43 5.10 0.11 -7.66
C SER A 43 4.08 -0.63 -6.82
N LEU A 44 4.14 -1.95 -6.83
CA LEU A 44 3.27 -2.81 -6.03
C LEU A 44 4.11 -3.93 -5.46
N CYS A 45 4.49 -3.82 -4.19
CA CYS A 45 5.32 -4.80 -3.52
C CYS A 45 4.56 -5.52 -2.42
N SER A 46 5.14 -6.61 -1.92
CA SER A 46 4.52 -7.44 -0.89
C SER A 46 5.38 -7.54 0.35
N PHE A 47 4.73 -7.70 1.48
CA PHE A 47 5.35 -7.91 2.80
C PHE A 47 4.71 -9.11 3.47
N HIS A 48 5.42 -9.69 4.45
CA HIS A 48 4.87 -10.75 5.27
C HIS A 48 4.84 -10.29 6.73
N ARG A 49 3.74 -10.56 7.41
CA ARG A 49 3.60 -10.30 8.83
C ARG A 49 2.65 -11.33 9.42
N ASP A 50 3.12 -12.08 10.42
CA ASP A 50 2.30 -13.08 11.14
C ASP A 50 1.57 -14.05 10.19
N ASN A 51 2.30 -14.56 9.19
CA ASN A 51 1.78 -15.46 8.16
C ASN A 51 0.75 -14.83 7.22
N THR A 52 0.62 -13.52 7.24
CA THR A 52 -0.26 -12.77 6.35
C THR A 52 0.57 -12.02 5.33
N VAL A 53 0.13 -12.03 4.07
CA VAL A 53 0.77 -11.27 3.00
C VAL A 53 0.06 -9.93 2.86
N TYR A 54 0.82 -8.87 3.02
CA TYR A 54 0.34 -7.51 2.78
C TYR A 54 0.97 -6.98 1.52
N TYR A 55 0.29 -6.05 0.87
CA TYR A 55 0.77 -5.38 -0.33
C TYR A 55 0.81 -3.88 -0.10
N ARG A 56 1.72 -3.22 -0.80
CA ARG A 56 1.78 -1.76 -0.84
C ARG A 56 1.77 -1.32 -2.29
N VAL A 57 0.85 -0.45 -2.65
CA VAL A 57 0.82 0.17 -3.97
C VAL A 57 1.10 1.67 -3.85
N ARG A 58 1.91 2.18 -4.78
CA ARG A 58 2.21 3.60 -4.87
C ARG A 58 1.12 4.30 -5.68
N ALA A 59 0.59 5.38 -5.12
CA ALA A 59 -0.42 6.20 -5.76
C ALA A 59 0.04 7.66 -5.66
N ASN A 60 0.95 8.07 -6.54
CA ASN A 60 1.59 9.39 -6.50
C ASN A 60 2.29 9.61 -5.15
N ASP A 61 1.84 10.57 -4.36
CA ASP A 61 2.44 10.88 -3.06
C ASP A 61 1.91 10.01 -1.92
N PHE A 62 1.03 9.07 -2.24
CA PHE A 62 0.42 8.22 -1.23
C PHE A 62 0.88 6.78 -1.37
N ARG A 63 0.79 6.06 -0.26
CA ARG A 63 1.07 4.62 -0.19
C ARG A 63 -0.15 3.95 0.39
N ILE A 64 -0.68 2.96 -0.33
CA ILE A 64 -1.85 2.22 0.10
C ILE A 64 -1.38 0.83 0.52
N TYR A 65 -1.63 0.49 1.77
CA TYR A 65 -1.27 -0.81 2.35
C TYR A 65 -2.54 -1.65 2.44
N PHE A 66 -2.53 -2.79 1.79
CA PHE A 66 -3.74 -3.60 1.70
C PHE A 66 -3.44 -5.10 1.79
N GLU A 67 -4.50 -5.87 2.00
CA GLU A 67 -4.47 -7.31 2.11
C GLU A 67 -5.50 -7.90 1.15
N LEU A 68 -5.18 -9.05 0.56
CA LEU A 68 -6.14 -9.79 -0.25
C LEU A 68 -6.83 -10.80 0.66
N ILE A 69 -8.13 -10.65 0.84
CA ILE A 69 -8.95 -11.54 1.66
C ILE A 69 -10.01 -12.15 0.76
N GLY A 70 -9.80 -13.42 0.37
CA GLY A 70 -10.66 -14.06 -0.61
C GLY A 70 -10.53 -13.37 -1.96
N ASP A 71 -11.62 -12.80 -2.45
CA ASP A 71 -11.66 -12.03 -3.69
C ASP A 71 -11.77 -10.52 -3.46
N GLN A 72 -11.47 -10.08 -2.23
CA GLN A 72 -11.57 -8.69 -1.84
C GLN A 72 -10.21 -8.12 -1.47
N LEU A 73 -9.97 -6.87 -1.85
CA LEU A 73 -8.83 -6.09 -1.39
C LEU A 73 -9.29 -5.22 -0.22
N PHE A 74 -8.64 -5.40 0.91
CA PHE A 74 -8.93 -4.60 2.10
C PHE A 74 -7.81 -3.61 2.33
N ALA A 75 -8.07 -2.33 2.11
CA ALA A 75 -7.11 -1.26 2.30
C ALA A 75 -7.04 -0.90 3.78
N HIS A 76 -5.94 -1.30 4.44
CA HIS A 76 -5.74 -1.05 5.86
C HIS A 76 -5.34 0.39 6.15
N TYR A 77 -4.44 0.95 5.32
CA TYR A 77 -3.90 2.27 5.54
C TYR A 77 -3.63 2.98 4.22
N ILE A 78 -3.94 4.27 4.20
CA ILE A 78 -3.49 5.19 3.16
C ILE A 78 -2.62 6.22 3.87
N LEU A 79 -1.34 6.26 3.52
CA LEU A 79 -0.36 7.12 4.18
C LEU A 79 0.36 7.97 3.15
N HIS A 80 0.66 9.21 3.52
CA HIS A 80 1.47 10.07 2.66
C HIS A 80 2.91 9.57 2.67
N LYS A 81 3.56 9.52 1.52
CA LYS A 81 4.96 9.07 1.42
C LYS A 81 5.85 9.92 2.31
N ASN A 82 6.93 9.30 2.82
CA ASN A 82 7.96 9.97 3.62
C ASN A 82 7.46 10.56 4.94
N THR A 83 6.29 10.16 5.41
CA THR A 83 5.83 10.54 6.74
C THR A 83 6.39 9.57 7.78
N LEU A 84 6.42 10.02 9.02
CA LEU A 84 6.81 9.15 10.13
C LEU A 84 5.87 7.95 10.24
N ALA A 85 4.57 8.17 10.03
CA ALA A 85 3.58 7.09 10.07
C ALA A 85 3.88 6.03 9.01
N ASP A 86 4.19 6.46 7.79
CA ASP A 86 4.55 5.56 6.70
C ASP A 86 5.83 4.78 7.03
N PHE A 87 6.83 5.48 7.56
CA PHE A 87 8.08 4.84 7.97
C PHE A 87 7.85 3.80 9.06
N ILE A 88 7.11 4.15 10.11
CA ILE A 88 6.84 3.24 11.22
C ILE A 88 6.07 2.00 10.75
N PHE A 89 5.05 2.21 9.94
CA PHE A 89 4.26 1.09 9.42
C PHE A 89 5.13 0.15 8.59
N ARG A 90 5.91 0.72 7.68
CA ARG A 90 6.77 -0.04 6.78
C ARG A 90 7.84 -0.85 7.52
N THR A 91 8.45 -0.27 8.56
CA THR A 91 9.52 -0.95 9.30
C THR A 91 9.01 -2.01 10.27
N LYS A 92 7.75 -1.93 10.67
CA LYS A 92 7.16 -2.94 11.56
C LYS A 92 6.69 -4.18 10.81
N LEU A 93 6.60 -4.12 9.49
CA LEU A 93 6.19 -5.25 8.69
C LEU A 93 7.42 -6.02 8.20
N PRO A 94 7.51 -7.33 8.42
CA PRO A 94 8.56 -8.14 7.82
C PRO A 94 8.46 -8.06 6.30
N VAL A 95 9.56 -7.73 5.64
CA VAL A 95 9.63 -7.63 4.19
C VAL A 95 10.76 -8.51 3.69
N ASN A 96 10.78 -8.80 2.38
CA ASN A 96 11.89 -9.56 1.82
C ASN A 96 13.17 -8.69 1.77
N GLU A 97 14.32 -9.35 1.69
CA GLU A 97 15.62 -8.67 1.76
C GLU A 97 15.81 -7.66 0.64
N GLU A 98 15.37 -7.98 -0.57
CA GLU A 98 15.48 -7.08 -1.72
C GLU A 98 14.73 -5.79 -1.47
N PHE A 99 13.52 -5.91 -0.94
CA PHE A 99 12.71 -4.75 -0.64
C PHE A 99 13.33 -3.90 0.47
N LEU A 100 13.87 -4.54 1.50
CA LEU A 100 14.55 -3.82 2.58
C LEU A 100 15.75 -3.03 2.08
N ALA A 101 16.56 -3.63 1.21
CA ALA A 101 17.73 -2.96 0.65
C ALA A 101 17.35 -1.70 -0.11
N GLU A 102 16.31 -1.77 -0.94
CA GLU A 102 15.81 -0.61 -1.68
C GLU A 102 15.30 0.49 -0.77
N GLN A 103 14.57 0.12 0.26
CA GLN A 103 13.98 1.08 1.18
C GLN A 103 15.02 1.73 2.10
N GLU A 104 16.05 1.00 2.49
CA GLU A 104 17.13 1.54 3.31
C GLU A 104 17.82 2.68 2.57
N ASP A 105 18.19 2.46 1.30
CA ASP A 105 18.82 3.49 0.50
C ASP A 105 17.98 4.75 0.40
N SER A 106 16.69 4.60 0.15
CA SER A 106 15.76 5.72 0.09
C SER A 106 15.61 6.41 1.43
N PHE A 107 15.58 5.64 2.48
CA PHE A 107 15.32 6.15 3.82
C PHE A 107 16.47 7.02 4.33
N TRP A 108 17.71 6.57 4.15
CA TRP A 108 18.88 7.27 4.69
C TRP A 108 19.22 8.55 3.93
N LYS A 109 18.56 8.83 2.84
CA LYS A 109 18.76 10.05 2.06
C LYS A 109 17.91 11.23 2.53
N TYR A 110 17.07 11.05 3.49
CA TYR A 110 16.21 12.12 4.02
C TYR A 110 16.87 12.92 5.14
#